data_308d896710925c6d3be01bd15628f196
#
_entry.id   308d896710925c6d3be01bd15628f196
#
_cell.length_a   1.000
_cell.length_b   1.000
_cell.length_c   1.000
_cell.angle_alpha   90.00
_cell.angle_beta   90.00
_cell.angle_gamma   90.00
#
_symmetry.space_group_name_H-M   'P 1'
#
loop_
_entity.id
_entity.type
_entity.pdbx_description
1 polymer ?
#
loop_
_entity_poly.entity_id
_entity_poly.type
_entity_poly.pdbx_seq_one_letter_code
_entity_poly.pdbx_strand_id
1 'polypeptide(L)'
;MILPKNMKNKNLLITGGAGFIGSHVVRLFVNAYKNYTIYNLDMLTYAGNLENLKDVESADNYKFIKADITDENTINSLFEEHQFTDVIHLAAESHVDRSITDPLAFAKTNILGTMVLLNAFKNTWKDNFEGKRFYHVSTDEVYGTLGETGLFTETTSYDPNSPYSASKASSDHFVRA
;
A
#
# COMPACT_ATOMS: atom_id res chain seq x y z
N MET A 1 4.91 -17.45 18.03
CA MET A 1 6.00 -16.77 17.31
C MET A 1 6.60 -15.73 18.26
N ILE A 2 7.82 -15.94 18.75
CA ILE A 2 8.47 -15.02 19.70
C ILE A 2 9.12 -13.90 18.89
N LEU A 3 8.58 -12.68 19.01
CA LEU A 3 9.16 -11.50 18.37
C LEU A 3 10.47 -11.11 19.08
N PRO A 4 11.50 -10.64 18.38
CA PRO A 4 12.78 -10.26 18.99
C PRO A 4 12.57 -9.10 19.97
N LYS A 5 13.16 -9.21 21.17
CA LYS A 5 13.00 -8.29 22.31
C LYS A 5 13.51 -6.84 22.11
N ASN A 6 14.11 -6.50 20.97
CA ASN A 6 14.73 -5.19 20.70
C ASN A 6 14.24 -4.57 19.38
N MET A 7 12.93 -4.56 19.15
CA MET A 7 12.41 -3.82 17.98
C MET A 7 12.32 -2.33 18.33
N LYS A 8 12.98 -1.50 17.51
CA LYS A 8 12.87 -0.02 17.59
C LYS A 8 11.39 0.39 17.38
N ASN A 9 10.96 1.46 18.02
CA ASN A 9 9.67 2.07 17.72
C ASN A 9 9.61 2.44 16.24
N LYS A 10 8.50 2.14 15.58
CA LYS A 10 8.31 2.43 14.16
C LYS A 10 6.98 3.14 13.92
N ASN A 11 6.99 4.06 12.98
CA ASN A 11 5.79 4.65 12.43
C ASN A 11 5.51 3.97 11.08
N LEU A 12 4.54 3.06 11.07
CA LEU A 12 4.16 2.27 9.90
C LEU A 12 2.94 2.89 9.24
N LEU A 13 3.08 3.32 7.99
CA LEU A 13 1.97 3.72 7.13
C LEU A 13 1.43 2.50 6.39
N ILE A 14 0.13 2.25 6.49
CA ILE A 14 -0.61 1.25 5.70
C ILE A 14 -1.63 2.02 4.87
N THR A 15 -1.49 2.02 3.55
CA THR A 15 -2.46 2.64 2.65
C THR A 15 -3.50 1.63 2.17
N GLY A 16 -4.76 2.06 2.02
CA GLY A 16 -5.86 1.15 1.67
C GLY A 16 -6.26 0.23 2.82
N GLY A 17 -5.98 0.65 4.06
CA GLY A 17 -6.19 -0.18 5.24
C GLY A 17 -7.64 -0.33 5.69
N ALA A 18 -8.60 0.40 5.11
CA ALA A 18 -10.03 0.18 5.34
C ALA A 18 -10.65 -0.81 4.34
N GLY A 19 -9.90 -1.24 3.33
CA GLY A 19 -10.30 -2.26 2.36
C GLY A 19 -10.25 -3.68 2.93
N PHE A 20 -10.62 -4.67 2.11
CA PHE A 20 -10.70 -6.08 2.54
C PHE A 20 -9.34 -6.60 3.04
N ILE A 21 -8.32 -6.64 2.19
CA ILE A 21 -6.99 -7.13 2.58
C ILE A 21 -6.35 -6.19 3.60
N GLY A 22 -6.43 -4.87 3.36
CA GLY A 22 -5.80 -3.85 4.21
C GLY A 22 -6.27 -3.90 5.66
N SER A 23 -7.56 -4.14 5.92
CA SER A 23 -8.09 -4.23 7.29
C SER A 23 -7.50 -5.40 8.08
N HIS A 24 -7.23 -6.52 7.42
CA HIS A 24 -6.55 -7.66 8.05
C HIS A 24 -5.09 -7.35 8.35
N VAL A 25 -4.40 -6.64 7.45
CA VAL A 25 -3.01 -6.20 7.68
C VAL A 25 -2.94 -5.21 8.84
N VAL A 26 -3.80 -4.18 8.85
CA VAL A 26 -3.89 -3.22 9.98
C VAL A 26 -4.10 -3.94 11.30
N ARG A 27 -5.11 -4.82 11.37
CA ARG A 27 -5.42 -5.59 12.59
C ARG A 27 -4.25 -6.45 13.06
N LEU A 28 -3.56 -7.10 12.12
CA LEU A 28 -2.37 -7.89 12.43
C LEU A 28 -1.29 -7.03 13.08
N PHE A 29 -0.96 -5.87 12.47
CA PHE A 29 0.11 -5.02 12.98
C PHE A 29 -0.27 -4.34 14.30
N VAL A 30 -1.50 -3.85 14.46
CA VAL A 30 -1.99 -3.26 15.72
C VAL A 30 -1.89 -4.26 16.87
N ASN A 31 -2.25 -5.52 16.64
CA ASN A 31 -2.26 -6.54 17.68
C ASN A 31 -0.87 -7.12 17.98
N ALA A 32 -0.05 -7.36 16.95
CA ALA A 32 1.24 -8.04 17.10
C ALA A 32 2.40 -7.11 17.47
N TYR A 33 2.35 -5.82 17.11
CA TYR A 33 3.48 -4.90 17.24
C TYR A 33 3.12 -3.69 18.11
N LYS A 34 3.01 -3.89 19.42
CA LYS A 34 2.55 -2.87 20.37
C LYS A 34 3.47 -1.63 20.48
N ASN A 35 4.73 -1.76 20.08
CA ASN A 35 5.71 -0.68 20.00
C ASN A 35 5.73 0.07 18.65
N TYR A 36 4.86 -0.31 17.69
CA TYR A 36 4.68 0.43 16.45
C TYR A 36 3.48 1.37 16.58
N THR A 37 3.54 2.54 15.95
CA THR A 37 2.35 3.34 15.68
C THR A 37 1.89 3.01 14.26
N ILE A 38 0.66 2.54 14.12
CA ILE A 38 0.05 2.11 12.86
C ILE A 38 -0.84 3.23 12.34
N TYR A 39 -0.44 3.82 11.25
CA TYR A 39 -1.21 4.83 10.53
C TYR A 39 -1.93 4.16 9.37
N ASN A 40 -3.25 4.13 9.42
CA ASN A 40 -4.09 3.62 8.35
C ASN A 40 -4.58 4.79 7.50
N LEU A 41 -4.07 4.91 6.29
CA LEU A 41 -4.49 5.92 5.33
C LEU A 41 -5.44 5.30 4.31
N ASP A 42 -6.65 5.84 4.22
CA ASP A 42 -7.65 5.40 3.25
C ASP A 42 -8.53 6.58 2.82
N MET A 43 -8.86 6.63 1.54
CA MET A 43 -9.76 7.66 1.00
C MET A 43 -11.23 7.37 1.33
N LEU A 44 -11.56 6.13 1.72
CA LEU A 44 -12.92 5.63 1.92
C LEU A 44 -13.78 5.72 0.65
N THR A 45 -13.28 5.14 -0.43
CA THR A 45 -14.05 4.93 -1.65
C THR A 45 -15.06 3.79 -1.46
N TYR A 46 -15.63 3.27 -2.53
CA TYR A 46 -16.61 2.19 -2.48
C TYR A 46 -16.12 0.90 -1.78
N ALA A 47 -14.81 0.67 -1.74
CA ALA A 47 -14.19 -0.52 -1.14
C ALA A 47 -13.71 -0.30 0.30
N GLY A 48 -13.63 0.94 0.76
CA GLY A 48 -13.18 1.30 2.11
C GLY A 48 -14.31 1.33 3.12
N ASN A 49 -14.22 0.54 4.19
CA ASN A 49 -15.21 0.51 5.26
C ASN A 49 -14.53 0.41 6.64
N LEU A 50 -14.67 1.44 7.46
CA LEU A 50 -14.09 1.49 8.81
C LEU A 50 -14.72 0.48 9.78
N GLU A 51 -15.93 -0.01 9.52
CA GLU A 51 -16.52 -1.08 10.33
C GLU A 51 -15.65 -2.36 10.35
N ASN A 52 -14.81 -2.55 9.30
CA ASN A 52 -13.83 -3.63 9.26
C ASN A 52 -12.76 -3.54 10.35
N LEU A 53 -12.59 -2.36 10.98
CA LEU A 53 -11.53 -2.07 11.96
C LEU A 53 -12.06 -1.72 13.35
N LYS A 54 -13.35 -1.90 13.59
CA LYS A 54 -14.02 -1.56 14.85
C LYS A 54 -13.41 -2.23 16.08
N ASP A 55 -12.85 -3.42 15.89
CA ASP A 55 -12.17 -4.18 16.95
C ASP A 55 -10.80 -3.60 17.37
N VAL A 56 -10.21 -2.73 16.56
CA VAL A 56 -8.91 -2.09 16.82
C VAL A 56 -8.96 -0.56 16.80
N GLU A 57 -10.11 0.05 16.55
CA GLU A 57 -10.23 1.51 16.41
C GLU A 57 -9.82 2.30 17.65
N SER A 58 -10.00 1.71 18.85
CA SER A 58 -9.65 2.31 20.13
C SER A 58 -8.25 1.95 20.64
N ALA A 59 -7.44 1.23 19.85
CA ALA A 59 -6.09 0.85 20.27
C ALA A 59 -5.16 2.07 20.28
N ASP A 60 -4.37 2.25 21.35
CA ASP A 60 -3.47 3.41 21.55
C ASP A 60 -2.45 3.56 20.42
N ASN A 61 -2.09 2.47 19.78
CA ASN A 61 -1.11 2.42 18.69
C ASN A 61 -1.74 2.46 17.28
N TYR A 62 -3.05 2.72 17.14
CA TYR A 62 -3.75 2.86 15.87
C TYR A 62 -4.15 4.31 15.61
N LYS A 63 -3.96 4.77 14.38
CA LYS A 63 -4.39 6.09 13.91
C LYS A 63 -4.97 5.98 12.50
N PHE A 64 -6.16 6.53 12.30
CA PHE A 64 -6.78 6.63 10.99
C PHE A 64 -6.55 8.01 10.36
N ILE A 65 -6.19 8.02 9.08
CA ILE A 65 -6.02 9.23 8.26
C ILE A 65 -6.89 9.08 7.02
N LYS A 66 -7.84 9.98 6.84
CA LYS A 66 -8.62 10.07 5.60
C LYS A 66 -7.89 10.94 4.59
N ALA A 67 -7.29 10.33 3.56
CA ALA A 67 -6.58 11.05 2.50
C ALA A 67 -6.57 10.26 1.19
N ASP A 68 -6.40 10.99 0.08
CA ASP A 68 -6.15 10.43 -1.26
C ASP A 68 -4.64 10.34 -1.48
N ILE A 69 -4.13 9.16 -1.87
CA ILE A 69 -2.71 8.96 -2.17
C ILE A 69 -2.24 9.78 -3.38
N THR A 70 -3.15 10.31 -4.19
CA THR A 70 -2.84 11.18 -5.33
C THR A 70 -2.71 12.66 -4.97
N ASP A 71 -3.07 13.04 -3.74
CA ASP A 71 -2.88 14.40 -3.22
C ASP A 71 -1.45 14.58 -2.70
N GLU A 72 -0.57 15.04 -3.60
CA GLU A 72 0.86 15.20 -3.33
C GLU A 72 1.13 16.11 -2.11
N ASN A 73 0.38 17.20 -1.96
CA ASN A 73 0.60 18.13 -0.86
C ASN A 73 0.26 17.50 0.48
N THR A 74 -0.90 16.83 0.57
CA THR A 74 -1.33 16.14 1.78
C THR A 74 -0.34 15.01 2.12
N ILE A 75 0.06 14.19 1.14
CA ILE A 75 1.00 13.08 1.38
C ILE A 75 2.36 13.57 1.85
N ASN A 76 2.94 14.60 1.21
CA ASN A 76 4.21 15.17 1.65
C ASN A 76 4.13 15.70 3.10
N SER A 77 3.07 16.43 3.44
CA SER A 77 2.86 16.94 4.81
C SER A 77 2.77 15.81 5.85
N LEU A 78 2.07 14.71 5.53
CA LEU A 78 1.96 13.55 6.42
C LEU A 78 3.30 12.85 6.62
N PHE A 79 4.12 12.73 5.58
CA PHE A 79 5.46 12.14 5.70
C PHE A 79 6.39 13.03 6.54
N GLU A 80 6.31 14.35 6.39
CA GLU A 80 7.06 15.31 7.22
C GLU A 80 6.63 15.30 8.68
N GLU A 81 5.31 15.27 8.95
CA GLU A 81 4.77 15.29 10.31
C GLU A 81 5.06 13.99 11.07
N HIS A 82 4.78 12.85 10.43
CA HIS A 82 4.78 11.57 11.13
C HIS A 82 6.08 10.78 10.97
N GLN A 83 7.01 11.20 10.10
CA GLN A 83 8.31 10.57 9.90
C GLN A 83 8.20 9.05 9.76
N PHE A 84 7.37 8.59 8.81
CA PHE A 84 7.14 7.17 8.58
C PHE A 84 8.46 6.43 8.32
N THR A 85 8.64 5.30 9.01
CA THR A 85 9.79 4.42 8.85
C THR A 85 9.53 3.27 7.88
N ASP A 86 8.27 2.86 7.79
CA ASP A 86 7.85 1.76 6.92
C ASP A 86 6.53 2.14 6.23
N VAL A 87 6.37 1.69 5.00
CA VAL A 87 5.15 1.82 4.21
C VAL A 87 4.72 0.45 3.73
N ILE A 88 3.45 0.08 3.95
CA ILE A 88 2.79 -1.05 3.28
C ILE A 88 1.71 -0.46 2.38
N HIS A 89 1.97 -0.52 1.07
CA HIS A 89 1.11 0.11 0.07
C HIS A 89 0.14 -0.91 -0.52
N LEU A 90 -1.14 -0.82 -0.08
CA LEU A 90 -2.24 -1.66 -0.56
C LEU A 90 -3.36 -0.84 -1.25
N ALA A 91 -3.34 0.51 -1.10
CA ALA A 91 -4.34 1.35 -1.77
C ALA A 91 -4.23 1.19 -3.28
N ALA A 92 -5.32 0.79 -3.91
CA ALA A 92 -5.40 0.61 -5.36
C ALA A 92 -6.86 0.59 -5.82
N GLU A 93 -7.11 1.01 -7.05
CA GLU A 93 -8.26 0.54 -7.81
C GLU A 93 -7.97 -0.89 -8.28
N SER A 94 -8.84 -1.87 -7.97
CA SER A 94 -8.54 -3.30 -8.14
C SER A 94 -9.58 -4.10 -8.94
N HIS A 95 -10.70 -3.47 -9.36
CA HIS A 95 -11.79 -4.17 -9.99
C HIS A 95 -11.59 -4.22 -11.52
N VAL A 96 -11.25 -5.38 -12.08
CA VAL A 96 -10.89 -5.55 -13.50
C VAL A 96 -11.95 -4.98 -14.44
N ASP A 97 -13.24 -5.35 -14.28
CA ASP A 97 -14.31 -4.86 -15.17
C ASP A 97 -14.45 -3.33 -15.14
N ARG A 98 -14.24 -2.71 -13.96
CA ARG A 98 -14.23 -1.25 -13.87
C ARG A 98 -13.02 -0.64 -14.59
N SER A 99 -11.90 -1.33 -14.63
CA SER A 99 -10.73 -0.84 -15.36
C SER A 99 -10.96 -0.72 -16.87
N ILE A 100 -11.82 -1.56 -17.42
CA ILE A 100 -12.19 -1.53 -18.84
C ILE A 100 -13.05 -0.29 -19.15
N THR A 101 -13.93 0.07 -18.23
CA THR A 101 -14.86 1.22 -18.42
C THR A 101 -14.24 2.56 -18.05
N ASP A 102 -13.34 2.60 -17.06
CA ASP A 102 -12.63 3.80 -16.61
C ASP A 102 -11.14 3.55 -16.34
N PRO A 103 -10.33 3.33 -17.38
CA PRO A 103 -8.90 3.06 -17.23
C PRO A 103 -8.11 4.23 -16.62
N LEU A 104 -8.61 5.48 -16.77
CA LEU A 104 -7.90 6.65 -16.25
C LEU A 104 -7.93 6.70 -14.72
N ALA A 105 -9.01 6.28 -14.08
CA ALA A 105 -9.06 6.16 -12.62
C ALA A 105 -7.98 5.18 -12.10
N PHE A 106 -7.75 4.08 -12.81
CA PHE A 106 -6.71 3.10 -12.49
C PHE A 106 -5.30 3.67 -12.69
N ALA A 107 -5.06 4.36 -13.80
CA ALA A 107 -3.78 5.03 -14.02
C ALA A 107 -3.52 6.09 -12.93
N LYS A 108 -4.51 6.89 -12.59
CA LYS A 108 -4.41 7.92 -11.55
C LYS A 108 -4.08 7.30 -10.19
N THR A 109 -4.88 6.35 -9.73
CA THR A 109 -4.70 5.77 -8.40
C THR A 109 -3.46 4.88 -8.34
N ASN A 110 -3.35 3.90 -9.24
CA ASN A 110 -2.33 2.86 -9.12
C ASN A 110 -0.94 3.34 -9.56
N ILE A 111 -0.85 4.22 -10.58
CA ILE A 111 0.44 4.71 -11.07
C ILE A 111 0.80 6.02 -10.36
N LEU A 112 0.01 7.09 -10.55
CA LEU A 112 0.36 8.40 -9.99
C LEU A 112 0.34 8.38 -8.46
N GLY A 113 -0.65 7.75 -7.82
CA GLY A 113 -0.69 7.61 -6.37
C GLY A 113 0.54 6.87 -5.82
N THR A 114 0.99 5.78 -6.48
CA THR A 114 2.23 5.10 -6.10
C THR A 114 3.44 6.02 -6.26
N MET A 115 3.54 6.78 -7.35
CA MET A 115 4.64 7.73 -7.56
C MET A 115 4.67 8.85 -6.51
N VAL A 116 3.51 9.38 -6.12
CA VAL A 116 3.41 10.39 -5.05
C VAL A 116 3.96 9.84 -3.74
N LEU A 117 3.58 8.61 -3.36
CA LEU A 117 4.11 7.95 -2.16
C LEU A 117 5.63 7.73 -2.26
N LEU A 118 6.13 7.27 -3.40
CA LEU A 118 7.56 7.06 -3.64
C LEU A 118 8.38 8.36 -3.54
N ASN A 119 7.85 9.46 -4.10
CA ASN A 119 8.48 10.77 -3.98
C ASN A 119 8.48 11.28 -2.53
N ALA A 120 7.37 11.14 -1.81
CA ALA A 120 7.26 11.57 -0.42
C ALA A 120 8.25 10.82 0.48
N PHE A 121 8.37 9.49 0.34
CA PHE A 121 9.34 8.74 1.13
C PHE A 121 10.78 9.10 0.75
N LYS A 122 11.10 9.25 -0.54
CA LYS A 122 12.43 9.64 -1.00
C LYS A 122 12.83 11.00 -0.43
N ASN A 123 11.94 11.98 -0.49
CA ASN A 123 12.18 13.33 0.02
C ASN A 123 12.36 13.36 1.55
N THR A 124 11.63 12.53 2.28
CA THR A 124 11.71 12.46 3.75
C THR A 124 12.90 11.62 4.21
N TRP A 125 13.14 10.48 3.57
CA TRP A 125 14.22 9.57 3.98
C TRP A 125 15.58 10.02 3.46
N LYS A 126 15.61 10.78 2.35
CA LYS A 126 16.83 11.26 1.67
C LYS A 126 17.79 10.08 1.44
N ASP A 127 19.02 10.20 1.92
CA ASP A 127 20.03 9.14 1.79
C ASP A 127 20.07 8.15 2.96
N ASN A 128 19.13 8.28 3.92
CA ASN A 128 19.07 7.40 5.08
C ASN A 128 17.97 6.36 4.92
N PHE A 129 18.30 5.23 4.30
CA PHE A 129 17.38 4.10 4.08
C PHE A 129 17.56 2.97 5.11
N GLU A 130 18.54 3.07 6.02
CA GLU A 130 18.78 2.02 7.00
C GLU A 130 17.57 1.80 7.91
N GLY A 131 17.10 0.56 8.00
CA GLY A 131 15.95 0.17 8.82
C GLY A 131 14.59 0.67 8.30
N LYS A 132 14.53 1.26 7.10
CA LYS A 132 13.32 1.74 6.44
C LYS A 132 12.88 0.80 5.32
N ARG A 133 11.59 0.76 5.03
CA ARG A 133 11.05 -0.15 4.01
C ARG A 133 9.80 0.43 3.33
N PHE A 134 9.79 0.34 2.01
CA PHE A 134 8.59 0.50 1.21
C PHE A 134 8.18 -0.88 0.66
N TYR A 135 7.03 -1.39 1.10
CA TYR A 135 6.50 -2.67 0.66
C TYR A 135 5.28 -2.42 -0.22
N HIS A 136 5.41 -2.73 -1.51
CA HIS A 136 4.36 -2.57 -2.50
C HIS A 136 3.65 -3.91 -2.74
N VAL A 137 2.32 -3.91 -2.63
CA VAL A 137 1.50 -5.10 -2.91
C VAL A 137 1.04 -5.05 -4.36
N SER A 138 1.51 -5.99 -5.16
CA SER A 138 1.14 -6.15 -6.56
C SER A 138 0.08 -7.24 -6.75
N THR A 139 -0.01 -7.80 -7.93
CA THR A 139 -0.92 -8.88 -8.33
C THR A 139 -0.19 -9.84 -9.28
N ASP A 140 -0.58 -11.09 -9.29
CA ASP A 140 -0.11 -12.09 -10.26
C ASP A 140 -0.60 -11.80 -11.69
N GLU A 141 -1.68 -11.03 -11.85
CA GLU A 141 -2.18 -10.62 -13.15
C GLU A 141 -1.18 -9.79 -13.98
N VAL A 142 -0.12 -9.26 -13.35
CA VAL A 142 0.97 -8.58 -14.09
C VAL A 142 1.74 -9.54 -15.00
N TYR A 143 1.66 -10.85 -14.73
CA TYR A 143 2.31 -11.90 -15.54
C TYR A 143 1.42 -12.45 -16.67
N GLY A 144 0.19 -11.96 -16.78
CA GLY A 144 -0.73 -12.36 -17.84
C GLY A 144 -1.57 -13.57 -17.50
N THR A 145 -1.80 -14.44 -18.47
CA THR A 145 -2.63 -15.63 -18.34
C THR A 145 -1.77 -16.88 -18.17
N LEU A 146 -2.00 -17.59 -17.06
CA LEU A 146 -1.40 -18.91 -16.86
C LEU A 146 -2.14 -19.93 -17.74
N GLY A 147 -1.39 -20.84 -18.39
CA GLY A 147 -1.98 -21.96 -19.12
C GLY A 147 -2.65 -22.98 -18.18
N GLU A 148 -3.02 -24.16 -18.73
CA GLU A 148 -3.69 -25.22 -17.95
C GLU A 148 -2.83 -25.77 -16.80
N THR A 149 -1.54 -25.62 -16.89
CA THR A 149 -0.56 -26.10 -15.91
C THR A 149 0.57 -25.10 -15.72
N GLY A 150 1.27 -25.18 -14.57
CA GLY A 150 2.43 -24.37 -14.27
C GLY A 150 2.17 -23.36 -13.16
N LEU A 151 3.15 -22.49 -12.93
CA LEU A 151 3.12 -21.42 -11.92
C LEU A 151 3.87 -20.20 -12.47
N PHE A 152 3.45 -19.02 -12.08
CA PHE A 152 4.27 -17.81 -12.22
C PHE A 152 5.44 -17.87 -11.24
N THR A 153 6.58 -17.37 -11.66
CA THR A 153 7.80 -17.28 -10.86
C THR A 153 8.36 -15.87 -10.94
N GLU A 154 9.35 -15.55 -10.13
CA GLU A 154 10.01 -14.25 -10.12
C GLU A 154 10.74 -13.91 -11.43
N THR A 155 10.95 -14.91 -12.29
CA THR A 155 11.58 -14.77 -13.62
C THR A 155 10.56 -14.71 -14.76
N THR A 156 9.26 -14.87 -14.46
CA THR A 156 8.20 -14.75 -15.47
C THR A 156 8.15 -13.31 -16.00
N SER A 157 8.13 -13.16 -17.32
CA SER A 157 7.99 -11.84 -17.95
C SER A 157 6.61 -11.24 -17.69
N TYR A 158 6.53 -9.92 -17.55
CA TYR A 158 5.26 -9.23 -17.46
C TYR A 158 4.53 -9.27 -18.80
N ASP A 159 3.24 -9.61 -18.75
CA ASP A 159 2.32 -9.68 -19.90
C ASP A 159 0.88 -9.29 -19.47
N PRO A 160 0.66 -8.07 -18.94
CA PRO A 160 -0.63 -7.68 -18.39
C PRO A 160 -1.70 -7.56 -19.47
N ASN A 161 -2.88 -8.14 -19.24
CA ASN A 161 -3.95 -8.27 -20.23
C ASN A 161 -5.20 -7.41 -19.89
N SER A 162 -5.14 -6.53 -18.90
CA SER A 162 -6.21 -5.59 -18.56
C SER A 162 -5.66 -4.21 -18.20
N PRO A 163 -6.45 -3.12 -18.24
CA PRO A 163 -6.00 -1.82 -17.75
C PRO A 163 -5.62 -1.86 -16.25
N TYR A 164 -6.30 -2.68 -15.44
CA TYR A 164 -5.91 -2.92 -14.06
C TYR A 164 -4.51 -3.52 -13.97
N SER A 165 -4.29 -4.69 -14.59
CA SER A 165 -2.98 -5.36 -14.51
C SER A 165 -1.86 -4.54 -15.15
N ALA A 166 -2.14 -3.79 -16.23
CA ALA A 166 -1.19 -2.86 -16.84
C ALA A 166 -0.82 -1.72 -15.87
N SER A 167 -1.79 -1.18 -15.13
CA SER A 167 -1.53 -0.14 -14.13
C SER A 167 -0.68 -0.66 -12.96
N LYS A 168 -0.92 -1.90 -12.52
CA LYS A 168 -0.13 -2.57 -11.47
C LYS A 168 1.29 -2.89 -11.95
N ALA A 169 1.44 -3.43 -13.16
CA ALA A 169 2.75 -3.65 -13.77
C ALA A 169 3.57 -2.35 -13.89
N SER A 170 2.90 -1.26 -14.27
CA SER A 170 3.54 0.07 -14.34
C SER A 170 4.02 0.52 -12.96
N SER A 171 3.19 0.41 -11.92
CA SER A 171 3.60 0.77 -10.55
C SER A 171 4.75 -0.10 -10.03
N ASP A 172 4.78 -1.40 -10.34
CA ASP A 172 5.88 -2.29 -10.00
C ASP A 172 7.21 -1.83 -10.62
N HIS A 173 7.17 -1.37 -11.88
CA HIS A 173 8.36 -0.82 -12.53
C HIS A 173 8.87 0.45 -11.84
N PHE A 174 7.97 1.38 -11.43
CA PHE A 174 8.37 2.57 -10.68
C PHE A 174 8.95 2.24 -9.31
N VAL A 175 8.40 1.24 -8.61
CA VAL A 175 8.93 0.79 -7.30
C VAL A 175 10.32 0.18 -7.43
N ARG A 176 10.60 -0.48 -8.55
CA ARG A 176 11.92 -1.09 -8.82
C ARG A 176 12.98 -0.10 -9.29
N ALA A 177 12.57 0.98 -9.98
CA ALA A 177 13.47 2.02 -10.51
C ALA A 177 13.99 2.93 -9.40
#